data_ed7fec76d011d383de1aa00660254f30
#
_entry.id   ed7fec76d011d383de1aa00660254f30
#
_cell.length_a   1.000
_cell.length_b   1.000
_cell.length_c   1.000
_cell.angle_alpha   90.00
_cell.angle_beta   90.00
_cell.angle_gamma   90.00
#
_symmetry.space_group_name_H-M   'P 1'
#
loop_
_entity.id
_entity.type
_entity.pdbx_description
1 polymer ?
#
loop_
_entity_poly.entity_id
_entity_poly.type
_entity_poly.pdbx_seq_one_letter_code
_entity_poly.pdbx_strand_id
1 'polypeptide(L)'
;MRQFLILLFFGMMLSNCKSKPINQKIDKKKEGVWIDNYEQDNTVYKSFEYYKKDQPVKKWKFYINRKIYKTEKYKNGICTVKYYYENGRVQSKGRTKLESNSVETHWFYFGDWKFYSDKGKLTEIKKYNNGELISEQKIQ
;
A
#
# COMPACT_ATOMS: atom_id res chain seq x y z
N MET A 1 26.94 29.66 -57.53
CA MET A 1 26.25 29.73 -56.19
C MET A 1 25.70 28.36 -55.89
N ARG A 2 26.32 27.63 -54.99
CA ARG A 2 25.89 26.25 -54.55
C ARG A 2 25.00 26.39 -53.31
N GLN A 3 23.74 26.08 -53.47
CA GLN A 3 22.80 26.02 -52.31
C GLN A 3 23.06 24.69 -51.59
N PHE A 4 23.46 24.80 -50.31
CA PHE A 4 23.52 23.67 -49.35
C PHE A 4 22.12 23.40 -48.80
N LEU A 5 21.56 22.29 -49.21
CA LEU A 5 20.30 21.76 -48.62
C LEU A 5 20.65 21.04 -47.33
N ILE A 6 20.38 21.68 -46.18
CA ILE A 6 20.51 21.06 -44.85
C ILE A 6 19.23 20.27 -44.60
N LEU A 7 19.29 18.96 -44.77
CA LEU A 7 18.23 18.03 -44.32
C LEU A 7 18.31 17.87 -42.82
N LEU A 8 17.41 18.54 -42.13
CA LEU A 8 17.21 18.39 -40.66
C LEU A 8 16.50 17.05 -40.41
N PHE A 9 17.28 16.01 -40.09
CA PHE A 9 16.75 14.72 -39.66
C PHE A 9 16.24 14.86 -38.21
N PHE A 10 14.96 15.20 -38.08
CA PHE A 10 14.26 15.23 -36.78
C PHE A 10 13.97 13.77 -36.38
N GLY A 11 14.95 13.17 -35.69
CA GLY A 11 14.79 11.84 -35.10
C GLY A 11 13.72 11.85 -34.05
N MET A 12 12.49 11.42 -34.38
CA MET A 12 11.45 11.08 -33.40
C MET A 12 11.95 9.93 -32.53
N MET A 13 12.48 10.26 -31.35
CA MET A 13 12.66 9.28 -30.27
C MET A 13 11.26 8.88 -29.76
N LEU A 14 10.70 7.85 -30.38
CA LEU A 14 9.53 7.15 -29.81
C LEU A 14 9.98 6.48 -28.52
N SER A 15 9.81 7.16 -27.41
CA SER A 15 9.94 6.59 -26.08
C SER A 15 8.88 5.50 -25.95
N ASN A 16 9.21 4.25 -26.23
CA ASN A 16 8.38 3.09 -25.96
C ASN A 16 8.22 2.98 -24.44
N CYS A 17 7.22 3.67 -23.89
CA CYS A 17 6.78 3.50 -22.51
C CYS A 17 6.12 2.11 -22.40
N LYS A 18 6.93 1.05 -22.24
CA LYS A 18 6.41 -0.30 -21.98
C LYS A 18 5.72 -0.27 -20.62
N SER A 19 4.40 -0.32 -20.61
CA SER A 19 3.63 -0.52 -19.38
C SER A 19 4.07 -1.85 -18.78
N LYS A 20 4.45 -1.82 -17.48
CA LYS A 20 4.80 -3.07 -16.78
C LYS A 20 3.54 -3.94 -16.66
N PRO A 21 3.63 -5.25 -16.96
CA PRO A 21 2.49 -6.14 -16.82
C PRO A 21 1.97 -6.15 -15.37
N ILE A 22 0.64 -6.22 -15.22
CA ILE A 22 -0.04 -6.35 -13.93
C ILE A 22 -0.39 -7.81 -13.67
N ASN A 23 -0.57 -8.17 -12.39
CA ASN A 23 -0.99 -9.51 -11.91
C ASN A 23 -0.09 -10.63 -12.45
N GLN A 24 1.20 -10.36 -12.57
CA GLN A 24 2.18 -11.28 -13.14
C GLN A 24 2.72 -12.24 -12.08
N LYS A 25 2.90 -13.50 -12.47
CA LYS A 25 3.70 -14.48 -11.73
C LYS A 25 4.97 -14.82 -12.52
N ILE A 26 6.11 -14.84 -11.83
CA ILE A 26 7.39 -15.33 -12.33
C ILE A 26 7.78 -16.50 -11.42
N ASP A 27 8.10 -17.66 -12.00
CA ASP A 27 8.37 -18.90 -11.25
C ASP A 27 7.28 -19.21 -10.20
N LYS A 28 6.01 -19.08 -10.60
CA LYS A 28 4.80 -19.27 -9.78
C LYS A 28 4.64 -18.26 -8.64
N LYS A 29 5.54 -17.27 -8.47
CA LYS A 29 5.51 -16.26 -7.42
C LYS A 29 4.98 -14.93 -7.95
N LYS A 30 4.20 -14.23 -7.14
CA LYS A 30 3.71 -12.88 -7.45
C LYS A 30 4.89 -11.93 -7.63
N GLU A 31 4.87 -11.15 -8.73
CA GLU A 31 5.89 -10.16 -9.03
C GLU A 31 5.27 -8.88 -9.60
N GLY A 32 5.80 -7.71 -9.18
CA GLY A 32 5.37 -6.42 -9.71
C GLY A 32 4.06 -5.91 -9.11
N VAL A 33 3.27 -5.25 -9.96
CA VAL A 33 1.97 -4.63 -9.58
C VAL A 33 0.86 -5.67 -9.66
N TRP A 34 0.05 -5.72 -8.60
CA TRP A 34 -1.16 -6.52 -8.52
C TRP A 34 -2.35 -5.60 -8.27
N ILE A 35 -3.41 -5.81 -9.04
CA ILE A 35 -4.66 -5.05 -8.93
C ILE A 35 -5.78 -6.07 -8.72
N ASP A 36 -6.47 -5.95 -7.59
CA ASP A 36 -7.70 -6.66 -7.32
C ASP A 36 -8.87 -5.71 -7.44
N ASN A 37 -9.97 -6.18 -8.03
CA ASN A 37 -11.21 -5.42 -8.17
C ASN A 37 -12.39 -6.40 -8.13
N TYR A 38 -13.22 -6.28 -7.12
CA TYR A 38 -14.42 -7.11 -6.97
C TYR A 38 -15.56 -6.30 -6.35
N GLU A 39 -16.78 -6.78 -6.55
CA GLU A 39 -18.00 -6.20 -5.99
C GLU A 39 -18.67 -7.22 -5.07
N GLN A 40 -19.09 -6.76 -3.91
CA GLN A 40 -19.86 -7.53 -2.95
C GLN A 40 -20.90 -6.60 -2.30
N ASP A 41 -22.17 -7.02 -2.25
CA ASP A 41 -23.28 -6.28 -1.64
C ASP A 41 -23.33 -4.81 -2.08
N ASN A 42 -23.28 -4.56 -3.41
CA ASN A 42 -23.24 -3.24 -4.04
C ASN A 42 -22.05 -2.36 -3.61
N THR A 43 -21.01 -2.97 -3.06
CA THR A 43 -19.79 -2.30 -2.63
C THR A 43 -18.63 -2.72 -3.52
N VAL A 44 -17.98 -1.75 -4.16
CA VAL A 44 -16.82 -1.99 -5.03
C VAL A 44 -15.55 -1.87 -4.22
N TYR A 45 -14.78 -2.96 -4.17
CA TYR A 45 -13.46 -3.04 -3.55
C TYR A 45 -12.38 -3.02 -4.62
N LYS A 46 -11.33 -2.23 -4.40
CA LYS A 46 -10.16 -2.20 -5.27
C LYS A 46 -8.88 -2.09 -4.47
N SER A 47 -7.85 -2.87 -4.84
CA SER A 47 -6.52 -2.73 -4.29
C SER A 47 -5.45 -2.52 -5.35
N PHE A 48 -4.36 -1.85 -4.95
CA PHE A 48 -3.10 -1.78 -5.67
C PHE A 48 -2.01 -2.28 -4.75
N GLU A 49 -1.44 -3.40 -5.09
CA GLU A 49 -0.46 -4.12 -4.29
C GLU A 49 0.85 -4.27 -5.06
N TYR A 50 1.95 -4.47 -4.36
CA TYR A 50 3.26 -4.63 -4.98
C TYR A 50 3.97 -5.81 -4.35
N TYR A 51 4.38 -6.76 -5.18
CA TYR A 51 5.06 -7.97 -4.74
C TYR A 51 6.45 -8.10 -5.36
N LYS A 52 7.34 -8.75 -4.64
CA LYS A 52 8.62 -9.24 -5.11
C LYS A 52 8.80 -10.66 -4.58
N LYS A 53 8.73 -11.67 -5.46
CA LYS A 53 8.81 -13.10 -5.11
C LYS A 53 7.83 -13.47 -3.98
N ASP A 54 6.54 -13.16 -4.12
CA ASP A 54 5.46 -13.29 -3.14
C ASP A 54 5.57 -12.39 -1.90
N GLN A 55 6.68 -11.71 -1.68
CA GLN A 55 6.84 -10.82 -0.55
C GLN A 55 6.18 -9.47 -0.81
N PRO A 56 5.37 -8.95 0.12
CA PRO A 56 4.80 -7.63 0.00
C PRO A 56 5.90 -6.56 0.11
N VAL A 57 5.88 -5.59 -0.83
CA VAL A 57 6.86 -4.49 -0.89
C VAL A 57 6.18 -3.18 -1.21
N LYS A 58 6.87 -2.05 -0.97
CA LYS A 58 6.41 -0.70 -1.29
C LYS A 58 5.14 -0.30 -0.52
N LYS A 59 4.31 0.54 -1.16
CA LYS A 59 3.06 1.04 -0.59
C LYS A 59 1.87 0.47 -1.34
N TRP A 60 0.99 -0.19 -0.60
CA TRP A 60 -0.29 -0.70 -1.06
C TRP A 60 -1.40 0.29 -0.75
N LYS A 61 -2.44 0.29 -1.57
CA LYS A 61 -3.60 1.16 -1.44
C LYS A 61 -4.88 0.36 -1.62
N PHE A 62 -5.82 0.56 -0.72
CA PHE A 62 -7.11 -0.13 -0.72
C PHE A 62 -8.25 0.89 -0.75
N TYR A 63 -9.23 0.63 -1.58
CA TYR A 63 -10.34 1.52 -1.86
C TYR A 63 -11.67 0.79 -1.67
N ILE A 64 -12.65 1.52 -1.13
CA ILE A 64 -14.07 1.16 -1.12
C ILE A 64 -14.81 2.26 -1.88
N ASN A 65 -15.60 1.89 -2.90
CA ASN A 65 -16.37 2.82 -3.73
C ASN A 65 -15.52 4.02 -4.18
N ARG A 66 -14.28 3.75 -4.69
CA ARG A 66 -13.28 4.71 -5.15
C ARG A 66 -12.66 5.59 -4.05
N LYS A 67 -13.11 5.50 -2.78
CA LYS A 67 -12.50 6.21 -1.65
C LYS A 67 -11.43 5.34 -1.01
N ILE A 68 -10.26 5.93 -0.73
CA ILE A 68 -9.20 5.23 -0.02
C ILE A 68 -9.63 5.00 1.43
N TYR A 69 -9.57 3.75 1.90
CA TYR A 69 -9.88 3.42 3.30
C TYR A 69 -8.70 2.87 4.08
N LYS A 70 -7.69 2.32 3.37
CA LYS A 70 -6.50 1.76 4.01
C LYS A 70 -5.27 1.94 3.12
N THR A 71 -4.12 2.18 3.75
CA THR A 71 -2.80 2.03 3.11
C THR A 71 -1.86 1.23 3.98
N GLU A 72 -0.99 0.48 3.33
CA GLU A 72 0.06 -0.32 3.94
C GLU A 72 1.39 0.05 3.29
N LYS A 73 2.45 0.20 4.08
CA LYS A 73 3.79 0.47 3.58
C LYS A 73 4.76 -0.54 4.19
N TYR A 74 5.30 -1.38 3.33
CA TYR A 74 6.20 -2.47 3.68
C TYR A 74 7.66 -2.05 3.58
N LYS A 75 8.42 -2.27 4.65
CA LYS A 75 9.86 -2.05 4.70
C LYS A 75 10.49 -2.93 5.79
N ASN A 76 11.47 -3.75 5.42
CA ASN A 76 12.28 -4.57 6.35
C ASN A 76 11.43 -5.42 7.33
N GLY A 77 10.44 -6.17 6.81
CA GLY A 77 9.57 -7.02 7.64
C GLY A 77 8.56 -6.27 8.51
N ILE A 78 8.47 -4.95 8.36
CA ILE A 78 7.52 -4.10 9.07
C ILE A 78 6.53 -3.52 8.07
N CYS A 79 5.25 -3.56 8.41
CA CYS A 79 4.19 -2.87 7.70
C CYS A 79 3.68 -1.68 8.52
N THR A 80 3.76 -0.46 7.96
CA THR A 80 3.07 0.70 8.52
C THR A 80 1.68 0.77 7.91
N VAL A 81 0.66 0.65 8.76
CA VAL A 81 -0.76 0.66 8.37
C VAL A 81 -1.39 2.01 8.71
N LYS A 82 -2.26 2.50 7.81
CA LYS A 82 -3.12 3.66 8.06
C LYS A 82 -4.52 3.33 7.55
N TYR A 83 -5.51 3.56 8.40
CA TYR A 83 -6.92 3.58 8.04
C TYR A 83 -7.40 5.03 7.90
N TYR A 84 -8.40 5.23 7.07
CA TYR A 84 -8.93 6.55 6.75
C TYR A 84 -10.44 6.59 6.91
N TYR A 85 -10.93 7.71 7.40
CA TYR A 85 -12.36 8.06 7.33
C TYR A 85 -12.78 8.35 5.88
N GLU A 86 -14.06 8.38 5.61
CA GLU A 86 -14.59 8.75 4.30
C GLU A 86 -14.21 10.16 3.84
N ASN A 87 -13.96 11.09 4.78
CA ASN A 87 -13.47 12.44 4.48
C ASN A 87 -11.97 12.49 4.16
N GLY A 88 -11.29 11.32 4.09
CA GLY A 88 -9.86 11.19 3.75
C GLY A 88 -8.91 11.46 4.91
N ARG A 89 -9.40 11.83 6.10
CA ARG A 89 -8.55 11.99 7.29
C ARG A 89 -8.16 10.65 7.88
N VAL A 90 -7.00 10.59 8.51
CA VAL A 90 -6.52 9.39 9.18
C VAL A 90 -7.43 9.07 10.36
N GLN A 91 -8.00 7.87 10.38
CA GLN A 91 -8.77 7.30 11.48
C GLN A 91 -7.85 6.63 12.50
N SER A 92 -6.91 5.80 12.01
CA SER A 92 -5.91 5.17 12.86
C SER A 92 -4.62 4.90 12.09
N LYS A 93 -3.52 4.80 12.84
CA LYS A 93 -2.23 4.38 12.27
C LYS A 93 -1.41 3.62 13.29
N GLY A 94 -0.66 2.64 12.81
CA GLY A 94 0.22 1.83 13.63
C GLY A 94 1.15 0.98 12.77
N ARG A 95 1.71 -0.03 13.38
CA ARG A 95 2.64 -0.95 12.72
C ARG A 95 2.25 -2.39 12.99
N THR A 96 2.48 -3.24 12.00
CA THR A 96 2.48 -4.69 12.15
C THR A 96 3.85 -5.24 11.79
N LYS A 97 4.21 -6.35 12.39
CA LYS A 97 5.46 -7.06 12.15
C LYS A 97 5.16 -8.49 11.72
N LEU A 98 5.86 -8.97 10.72
CA LEU A 98 5.78 -10.35 10.29
C LEU A 98 6.65 -11.20 11.21
N GLU A 99 6.06 -12.19 11.82
CA GLU A 99 6.77 -13.24 12.55
C GLU A 99 6.44 -14.59 11.94
N SER A 100 7.44 -15.40 11.76
CA SER A 100 7.34 -16.77 11.27
C SER A 100 7.84 -17.71 12.34
N ASN A 101 7.08 -18.73 12.63
CA ASN A 101 7.52 -19.90 13.37
C ASN A 101 7.47 -21.15 12.47
N SER A 102 7.74 -22.33 13.00
CA SER A 102 7.74 -23.60 12.25
C SER A 102 6.35 -24.02 11.72
N VAL A 103 5.28 -23.40 12.20
CA VAL A 103 3.89 -23.79 11.91
C VAL A 103 3.20 -22.75 11.03
N GLU A 104 3.40 -21.46 11.31
CA GLU A 104 2.70 -20.37 10.62
C GLU A 104 3.53 -19.10 10.49
N THR A 105 3.09 -18.25 9.55
CA THR A 105 3.58 -16.89 9.35
C THR A 105 2.43 -15.93 9.59
N HIS A 106 2.58 -15.03 10.55
CA HIS A 106 1.51 -14.15 10.97
C HIS A 106 1.98 -12.69 11.12
N TRP A 107 1.04 -11.74 10.86
CA TRP A 107 1.28 -10.31 11.08
C TRP A 107 0.69 -9.89 12.42
N PHE A 108 1.54 -9.43 13.33
CA PHE A 108 1.13 -8.98 14.67
C PHE A 108 1.19 -7.47 14.79
N TYR A 109 0.23 -6.89 15.50
CA TYR A 109 0.30 -5.50 15.94
C TYR A 109 1.45 -5.34 16.92
N PHE A 110 2.24 -4.26 16.77
CA PHE A 110 3.28 -3.93 17.72
C PHE A 110 3.52 -2.43 17.83
N GLY A 111 4.05 -2.01 19.03
CA GLY A 111 4.27 -0.62 19.34
C GLY A 111 2.98 0.19 19.42
N ASP A 112 3.08 1.49 19.25
CA ASP A 112 1.95 2.39 19.44
C ASP A 112 1.04 2.42 18.21
N TRP A 113 -0.25 2.23 18.45
CA TRP A 113 -1.35 2.49 17.55
C TRP A 113 -2.09 3.74 17.99
N LYS A 114 -2.19 4.72 17.11
CA LYS A 114 -2.81 6.03 17.35
C LYS A 114 -4.15 6.11 16.64
N PHE A 115 -5.17 6.54 17.37
CA PHE A 115 -6.54 6.71 16.87
C PHE A 115 -6.91 8.19 16.90
N TYR A 116 -7.65 8.62 15.91
CA TYR A 116 -8.00 10.02 15.70
C TYR A 116 -9.50 10.16 15.47
N SER A 117 -10.07 11.30 15.85
CA SER A 117 -11.43 11.66 15.46
C SER A 117 -11.51 11.98 13.96
N ASP A 118 -12.72 12.06 13.42
CA ASP A 118 -13.02 12.52 12.06
C ASP A 118 -12.58 13.97 11.80
N LYS A 119 -12.33 14.74 12.86
CA LYS A 119 -11.74 16.09 12.82
C LYS A 119 -10.22 16.09 12.85
N GLY A 120 -9.58 14.91 13.03
CA GLY A 120 -8.14 14.72 13.05
C GLY A 120 -7.49 14.94 14.42
N LYS A 121 -8.28 15.10 15.51
CA LYS A 121 -7.76 15.17 16.87
C LYS A 121 -7.37 13.77 17.35
N LEU A 122 -6.19 13.60 17.95
CA LEU A 122 -5.77 12.36 18.59
C LEU A 122 -6.71 12.08 19.77
N THR A 123 -7.28 10.88 19.81
CA THR A 123 -8.26 10.47 20.83
C THR A 123 -7.78 9.32 21.71
N GLU A 124 -6.89 8.48 21.16
CA GLU A 124 -6.45 7.29 21.88
C GLU A 124 -5.10 6.81 21.38
N ILE A 125 -4.31 6.24 22.28
CA ILE A 125 -3.08 5.50 21.96
C ILE A 125 -3.19 4.12 22.62
N LYS A 126 -3.03 3.06 21.80
CA LYS A 126 -2.93 1.66 22.27
C LYS A 126 -1.53 1.15 22.00
N LYS A 127 -0.93 0.50 22.96
CA LYS A 127 0.38 -0.13 22.79
C LYS A 127 0.24 -1.65 22.72
N TYR A 128 0.86 -2.24 21.69
CA TYR A 128 0.83 -3.67 21.46
C TYR A 128 2.23 -4.27 21.52
N ASN A 129 2.30 -5.52 21.95
CA ASN A 129 3.46 -6.38 21.83
C ASN A 129 3.02 -7.74 21.29
N ASN A 130 3.54 -8.14 20.12
CA ASN A 130 3.20 -9.38 19.44
C ASN A 130 1.68 -9.67 19.37
N GLY A 131 0.89 -8.65 19.03
CA GLY A 131 -0.57 -8.74 18.94
C GLY A 131 -1.33 -8.51 20.25
N GLU A 132 -0.69 -8.63 21.40
CA GLU A 132 -1.30 -8.42 22.70
C GLU A 132 -1.38 -6.93 23.06
N LEU A 133 -2.54 -6.47 23.55
CA LEU A 133 -2.72 -5.12 24.05
C LEU A 133 -2.03 -4.98 25.43
N ILE A 134 -1.00 -4.13 25.50
CA ILE A 134 -0.21 -3.89 26.71
C ILE A 134 -0.77 -2.71 27.53
N SER A 135 -1.19 -1.66 26.84
CA SER A 135 -1.77 -0.48 27.49
C SER A 135 -2.67 0.31 26.54
N GLU A 136 -3.60 1.04 27.13
CA GLU A 136 -4.53 1.94 26.44
C GLU A 136 -4.55 3.28 27.18
N GLN A 137 -4.44 4.37 26.45
CA GLN A 137 -4.52 5.73 26.96
C GLN A 137 -5.51 6.54 26.12
N LYS A 138 -6.58 7.01 26.74
CA LYS A 138 -7.51 7.97 26.15
C LYS A 138 -6.97 9.39 26.32
N ILE A 139 -7.06 10.18 25.24
CA ILE A 139 -6.63 11.57 25.20
C ILE A 139 -7.88 12.45 25.25
N GLN A 140 -7.96 13.32 26.23
CA GLN A 140 -9.07 14.27 26.41
C GLN A 140 -8.89 15.52 25.51
#